data_b9d7590bd4971ff54349d1e168b7e0bf
#
_entry.id   b9d7590bd4971ff54349d1e168b7e0bf
#
_cell.length_a   1.000
_cell.length_b   1.000
_cell.length_c   1.000
_cell.angle_alpha   90.00
_cell.angle_beta   90.00
_cell.angle_gamma   90.00
#
_symmetry.space_group_name_H-M   'P 1'
#
loop_
_entity.id
_entity.type
_entity.pdbx_description
1 polymer ?
#
loop_
_entity_poly.entity_id
_entity_poly.type
_entity_poly.pdbx_seq_one_letter_code
_entity_poly.pdbx_strand_id
1 'polypeptide(L)'
;ASVAKAFDELKISYERTKEGNPTFTKNFLKEHPHELPGMIVNCRELNKMNTTFIETILKHEHKGRIHSDINQIRSDDGGTVTGRFSYSNPNLQQIPARHKTLGPLIRGIFIPEEKTHWGCFDYSQQEPRILVHYAHILGLEGARTIVDAYNKGEADFHEMIAEMAGIERKQAKTINLGIMYGMGKNKLMSELGLMIDEAEELIKNYHSNAPFVKMISEAVSRRAEDSGRIRTIGGRVCHFDLWQPRSYGIHKPLPHADALREHGPGIKRAFTYKALNKLIQGSAADMTKKAMVDLYKEGIIPHIQIHDELDFSVESPEKAEKIIEIMENAVELSVPNKIDYE
;
A
#
# COMPACT_ATOMS: atom_id res chain seq x y z
N ALA A 1 17.22 28.79 1.82
CA ALA A 1 17.76 30.15 2.15
C ALA A 1 16.65 31.11 2.59
N SER A 2 15.59 31.34 1.81
CA SER A 2 14.54 32.35 2.13
C SER A 2 13.76 32.06 3.41
N VAL A 3 13.39 30.80 3.67
CA VAL A 3 12.66 30.42 4.89
C VAL A 3 13.52 30.63 6.13
N ALA A 4 14.80 30.24 6.11
CA ALA A 4 15.72 30.46 7.24
C ALA A 4 15.85 31.95 7.56
N LYS A 5 16.01 32.79 6.52
CA LYS A 5 16.11 34.25 6.70
C LYS A 5 14.86 34.84 7.37
N ALA A 6 13.65 34.41 6.97
CA ALA A 6 12.41 34.85 7.59
C ALA A 6 12.30 34.40 9.06
N PHE A 7 12.75 33.20 9.37
CA PHE A 7 12.78 32.69 10.75
C PHE A 7 13.79 33.47 11.62
N ASP A 8 14.98 33.78 11.06
CA ASP A 8 16.01 34.57 11.74
C ASP A 8 15.51 36.00 12.04
N GLU A 9 14.86 36.66 11.06
CA GLU A 9 14.30 38.01 11.22
C GLU A 9 13.18 38.06 12.30
N LEU A 10 12.36 37.01 12.40
CA LEU A 10 11.31 36.89 13.39
C LEU A 10 11.78 36.25 14.71
N LYS A 11 13.07 35.93 14.83
CA LYS A 11 13.67 35.25 15.99
C LYS A 11 12.97 33.92 16.33
N ILE A 12 12.51 33.18 15.32
CA ILE A 12 11.90 31.87 15.44
C ILE A 12 13.02 30.81 15.35
N SER A 13 13.10 29.94 16.35
CA SER A 13 14.05 28.81 16.35
C SER A 13 13.67 27.78 15.29
N TYR A 14 14.65 27.09 14.72
CA TYR A 14 14.44 26.00 13.78
C TYR A 14 15.53 24.93 13.89
N GLU A 15 15.23 23.74 13.40
CA GLU A 15 16.11 22.59 13.40
C GLU A 15 17.24 22.72 12.35
N ARG A 16 18.36 22.04 12.62
CA ARG A 16 19.46 21.93 11.68
C ARG A 16 19.82 20.47 11.44
N THR A 17 20.28 20.16 10.24
CA THR A 17 20.85 18.83 9.93
C THR A 17 22.15 18.61 10.69
N LYS A 18 22.68 17.38 10.66
CA LYS A 18 23.99 17.06 11.25
C LYS A 18 25.13 17.88 10.65
N GLU A 19 24.99 18.32 9.41
CA GLU A 19 25.91 19.17 8.66
C GLU A 19 25.71 20.68 8.94
N GLY A 20 24.76 21.03 9.84
CA GLY A 20 24.46 22.42 10.22
C GLY A 20 23.51 23.16 9.32
N ASN A 21 22.98 22.54 8.27
CA ASN A 21 22.05 23.18 7.35
C ASN A 21 20.65 23.36 7.96
N PRO A 22 19.94 24.48 7.73
CA PRO A 22 18.56 24.65 8.17
C PRO A 22 17.66 23.57 7.61
N THR A 23 16.78 22.99 8.45
CA THR A 23 15.77 22.02 8.04
C THR A 23 14.38 22.46 8.49
N PHE A 24 13.40 22.32 7.60
CA PHE A 24 12.02 22.73 7.81
C PHE A 24 11.10 21.58 7.37
N THR A 25 11.14 20.49 8.18
CA THR A 25 10.31 19.31 7.94
C THR A 25 8.82 19.64 8.10
N LYS A 26 7.94 18.85 7.46
CA LYS A 26 6.49 19.06 7.55
C LYS A 26 6.01 18.97 9.00
N ASN A 27 6.53 18.00 9.78
CA ASN A 27 6.13 17.80 11.17
C ASN A 27 6.57 18.98 12.04
N PHE A 28 7.84 19.38 11.97
CA PHE A 28 8.34 20.57 12.68
C PHE A 28 7.47 21.81 12.41
N LEU A 29 7.17 22.09 11.12
CA LEU A 29 6.39 23.27 10.76
C LEU A 29 4.92 23.17 11.22
N LYS A 30 4.32 22.00 11.27
CA LYS A 30 2.93 21.79 11.72
C LYS A 30 2.76 21.93 13.22
N GLU A 31 3.76 21.50 13.99
CA GLU A 31 3.73 21.50 15.47
C GLU A 31 4.19 22.84 16.04
N HIS A 32 4.78 23.71 15.23
CA HIS A 32 5.32 24.98 15.67
C HIS A 32 4.22 25.98 16.05
N PRO A 33 4.25 26.63 17.23
CA PRO A 33 3.18 27.49 17.74
C PRO A 33 3.04 28.84 17.00
N HIS A 34 4.06 29.28 16.28
CA HIS A 34 4.05 30.53 15.53
C HIS A 34 3.26 30.38 14.21
N GLU A 35 2.59 31.45 13.76
CA GLU A 35 1.72 31.45 12.55
C GLU A 35 2.51 31.18 11.24
N LEU A 36 3.70 31.74 11.08
CA LEU A 36 4.51 31.64 9.86
C LEU A 36 4.76 30.20 9.41
N PRO A 37 5.18 29.25 10.28
CA PRO A 37 5.30 27.84 9.90
C PRO A 37 4.04 27.24 9.31
N GLY A 38 2.87 27.53 9.87
CA GLY A 38 1.58 27.11 9.33
C GLY A 38 1.31 27.66 7.93
N MET A 39 1.59 28.93 7.72
CA MET A 39 1.47 29.58 6.40
C MET A 39 2.41 28.91 5.37
N ILE A 40 3.63 28.59 5.76
CA ILE A 40 4.60 27.89 4.88
C ILE A 40 4.10 26.49 4.52
N VAL A 41 3.52 25.73 5.46
CA VAL A 41 2.91 24.43 5.17
C VAL A 41 1.79 24.58 4.15
N ASN A 42 0.87 25.49 4.36
CA ASN A 42 -0.25 25.76 3.45
C ASN A 42 0.24 26.15 2.05
N CYS A 43 1.20 27.06 1.98
CA CYS A 43 1.78 27.50 0.72
C CYS A 43 2.45 26.34 -0.05
N ARG A 44 3.20 25.48 0.66
CA ARG A 44 3.82 24.28 0.08
C ARG A 44 2.79 23.26 -0.39
N GLU A 45 1.70 23.06 0.37
CA GLU A 45 0.61 22.15 0.00
C GLU A 45 -0.12 22.67 -1.25
N LEU A 46 -0.50 23.94 -1.29
CA LEU A 46 -1.12 24.55 -2.46
C LEU A 46 -0.21 24.51 -3.70
N ASN A 47 1.07 24.88 -3.55
CA ASN A 47 2.03 24.81 -4.65
C ASN A 47 2.19 23.37 -5.18
N LYS A 48 2.29 22.39 -4.30
CA LYS A 48 2.35 20.98 -4.71
C LYS A 48 1.08 20.56 -5.45
N MET A 49 -0.11 20.98 -4.98
CA MET A 49 -1.36 20.67 -5.67
C MET A 49 -1.40 21.27 -7.06
N ASN A 50 -0.99 22.53 -7.20
CA ASN A 50 -0.94 23.19 -8.50
C ASN A 50 0.07 22.51 -9.44
N THR A 51 1.34 22.44 -9.06
CA THR A 51 2.41 21.97 -9.96
C THR A 51 2.37 20.47 -10.22
N THR A 52 2.06 19.65 -9.20
CA THR A 52 2.10 18.19 -9.34
C THR A 52 0.82 17.65 -9.99
N PHE A 53 -0.33 18.27 -9.75
CA PHE A 53 -1.60 17.75 -10.25
C PHE A 53 -2.19 18.65 -11.34
N ILE A 54 -2.53 19.90 -11.07
CA ILE A 54 -3.27 20.74 -12.02
C ILE A 54 -2.44 21.00 -13.29
N GLU A 55 -1.25 21.56 -13.14
CA GLU A 55 -0.38 21.87 -14.31
C GLU A 55 -0.01 20.58 -15.07
N THR A 56 0.25 19.49 -14.36
CA THR A 56 0.60 18.21 -14.98
C THR A 56 -0.59 17.61 -15.74
N ILE A 57 -1.80 17.66 -15.18
CA ILE A 57 -3.03 17.20 -15.83
C ILE A 57 -3.28 18.05 -17.10
N LEU A 58 -3.27 19.38 -16.98
CA LEU A 58 -3.49 20.28 -18.11
C LEU A 58 -2.45 20.10 -19.22
N LYS A 59 -1.20 19.82 -18.86
CA LYS A 59 -0.13 19.54 -19.83
C LYS A 59 -0.37 18.26 -20.65
N HIS A 60 -1.04 17.26 -20.06
CA HIS A 60 -1.28 15.97 -20.69
C HIS A 60 -2.73 15.81 -21.19
N GLU A 61 -3.52 16.88 -21.10
CA GLU A 61 -4.86 16.90 -21.72
C GLU A 61 -4.74 16.87 -23.25
N HIS A 62 -5.53 15.99 -23.88
CA HIS A 62 -5.67 15.91 -25.32
C HIS A 62 -7.14 15.62 -25.67
N LYS A 63 -7.79 16.56 -26.37
CA LYS A 63 -9.20 16.46 -26.80
C LYS A 63 -10.18 16.13 -25.66
N GLY A 64 -10.00 16.80 -24.52
CA GLY A 64 -10.84 16.60 -23.33
C GLY A 64 -10.53 15.34 -22.53
N ARG A 65 -9.43 14.64 -22.84
CA ARG A 65 -9.04 13.39 -22.16
C ARG A 65 -7.59 13.44 -21.69
N ILE A 66 -7.30 12.62 -20.70
CA ILE A 66 -5.96 12.44 -20.17
C ILE A 66 -5.58 10.97 -20.34
N HIS A 67 -4.41 10.75 -20.93
CA HIS A 67 -3.85 9.43 -21.14
C HIS A 67 -2.53 9.31 -20.37
N SER A 68 -2.47 8.35 -19.45
CA SER A 68 -1.25 8.03 -18.71
C SER A 68 -0.49 6.89 -19.35
N ASP A 69 0.81 6.89 -19.18
CA ASP A 69 1.61 5.70 -19.45
C ASP A 69 1.42 4.69 -18.31
N ILE A 70 1.03 3.46 -18.65
CA ILE A 70 0.76 2.39 -17.67
C ILE A 70 1.85 1.34 -17.78
N ASN A 71 2.70 1.25 -16.75
CA ASN A 71 3.74 0.22 -16.66
C ASN A 71 3.18 -1.04 -15.99
N GLN A 72 3.05 -2.12 -16.74
CA GLN A 72 2.46 -3.37 -16.26
C GLN A 72 3.48 -4.29 -15.58
N ILE A 73 4.75 -4.19 -15.96
CA ILE A 73 5.85 -4.99 -15.45
C ILE A 73 7.02 -4.08 -15.05
N ARG A 74 7.89 -4.58 -14.20
CA ARG A 74 9.11 -3.87 -13.81
C ARG A 74 10.08 -3.80 -14.98
N SER A 75 10.53 -2.59 -15.33
CA SER A 75 11.60 -2.29 -16.28
C SER A 75 12.53 -1.22 -15.72
N ASP A 76 13.53 -0.80 -16.49
CA ASP A 76 14.40 0.32 -16.10
C ASP A 76 13.63 1.65 -16.10
N ASP A 77 12.60 1.77 -16.93
CA ASP A 77 11.78 2.97 -17.07
C ASP A 77 10.65 3.07 -16.05
N GLY A 78 10.32 1.99 -15.32
CA GLY A 78 9.24 2.01 -14.34
C GLY A 78 8.73 0.64 -13.90
N GLY A 79 7.49 0.62 -13.42
CA GLY A 79 6.84 -0.60 -12.92
C GLY A 79 7.16 -0.92 -11.47
N THR A 80 6.45 -1.91 -10.92
CA THR A 80 6.58 -2.33 -9.53
C THR A 80 7.08 -3.76 -9.39
N VAL A 81 7.80 -4.07 -8.31
CA VAL A 81 8.26 -5.43 -8.01
C VAL A 81 7.14 -6.37 -7.57
N THR A 82 5.98 -5.84 -7.19
CA THR A 82 4.80 -6.59 -6.77
C THR A 82 3.87 -6.93 -7.95
N GLY A 83 4.07 -6.32 -9.12
CA GLY A 83 3.22 -6.47 -10.28
C GLY A 83 1.98 -5.57 -10.28
N ARG A 84 1.84 -4.66 -9.31
CA ARG A 84 0.89 -3.56 -9.43
C ARG A 84 1.23 -2.70 -10.64
N PHE A 85 0.24 -2.09 -11.26
CA PHE A 85 0.49 -1.05 -12.25
C PHE A 85 1.20 0.13 -11.59
N SER A 86 2.05 0.82 -12.33
CA SER A 86 2.49 2.17 -12.00
C SER A 86 2.21 3.11 -13.16
N TYR A 87 1.82 4.31 -12.83
CA TYR A 87 1.42 5.35 -13.78
C TYR A 87 2.49 6.43 -13.87
N SER A 88 2.69 6.96 -15.07
CA SER A 88 3.52 8.13 -15.34
C SER A 88 2.88 8.97 -16.45
N ASN A 89 3.26 10.22 -16.55
CA ASN A 89 2.87 11.14 -17.61
C ASN A 89 1.36 11.27 -17.89
N PRO A 90 0.50 11.60 -16.89
CA PRO A 90 0.71 11.86 -15.48
C PRO A 90 0.51 10.62 -14.59
N ASN A 91 0.96 10.67 -13.32
CA ASN A 91 0.65 9.61 -12.38
C ASN A 91 -0.74 9.81 -11.74
N LEU A 92 -1.77 9.22 -12.33
CA LEU A 92 -3.16 9.34 -11.85
C LEU A 92 -3.42 8.56 -10.54
N GLN A 93 -2.54 7.62 -10.16
CA GLN A 93 -2.67 6.90 -8.88
C GLN A 93 -2.29 7.76 -7.66
N GLN A 94 -1.73 8.94 -7.85
CA GLN A 94 -1.35 9.85 -6.77
C GLN A 94 -2.33 11.01 -6.56
N ILE A 95 -3.47 11.01 -7.23
CA ILE A 95 -4.50 12.03 -7.05
C ILE A 95 -4.93 12.06 -5.58
N PRO A 96 -4.90 13.23 -4.91
CA PRO A 96 -5.11 13.30 -3.47
C PRO A 96 -6.56 12.99 -3.09
N ALA A 97 -6.78 11.89 -2.39
CA ALA A 97 -8.09 11.52 -1.85
C ALA A 97 -8.34 12.06 -0.43
N ARG A 98 -7.28 12.15 0.40
CA ARG A 98 -7.41 12.45 1.84
C ARG A 98 -7.39 13.93 2.21
N HIS A 99 -7.11 14.82 1.27
CA HIS A 99 -7.11 16.26 1.55
C HIS A 99 -8.55 16.80 1.49
N LYS A 100 -9.09 17.19 2.66
CA LYS A 100 -10.52 17.53 2.82
C LYS A 100 -11.04 18.60 1.85
N THR A 101 -10.25 19.60 1.51
CA THR A 101 -10.62 20.72 0.61
C THR A 101 -10.15 20.52 -0.81
N LEU A 102 -8.88 20.21 -1.01
CA LEU A 102 -8.27 20.16 -2.35
C LEU A 102 -8.47 18.81 -3.05
N GLY A 103 -8.64 17.74 -2.29
CA GLY A 103 -8.91 16.40 -2.84
C GLY A 103 -10.16 16.38 -3.72
N PRO A 104 -11.33 16.77 -3.20
CA PRO A 104 -12.55 16.84 -3.99
C PRO A 104 -12.45 17.73 -5.22
N LEU A 105 -11.75 18.87 -5.12
CA LEU A 105 -11.57 19.79 -6.25
C LEU A 105 -10.76 19.16 -7.39
N ILE A 106 -9.67 18.44 -7.06
CA ILE A 106 -8.83 17.81 -8.11
C ILE A 106 -9.51 16.55 -8.65
N ARG A 107 -10.16 15.75 -7.80
CA ARG A 107 -10.92 14.57 -8.27
C ARG A 107 -12.12 14.98 -9.12
N GLY A 108 -12.77 16.08 -8.81
CA GLY A 108 -13.94 16.61 -9.54
C GLY A 108 -13.64 17.11 -10.96
N ILE A 109 -12.39 17.20 -11.40
CA ILE A 109 -12.07 17.48 -12.81
C ILE A 109 -12.23 16.27 -13.73
N PHE A 110 -12.27 15.06 -13.14
CA PHE A 110 -12.57 13.83 -13.87
C PHE A 110 -14.09 13.64 -13.90
N ILE A 111 -14.65 13.68 -15.09
CA ILE A 111 -16.09 13.61 -15.30
C ILE A 111 -16.45 12.33 -16.08
N PRO A 112 -17.64 11.77 -15.86
CA PRO A 112 -18.11 10.61 -16.63
C PRO A 112 -18.40 10.97 -18.11
N GLU A 113 -18.60 9.94 -18.92
CA GLU A 113 -19.14 10.10 -20.28
C GLU A 113 -20.54 10.71 -20.24
N GLU A 114 -20.98 11.29 -21.35
CA GLU A 114 -22.32 11.90 -21.43
C GLU A 114 -23.44 10.93 -21.03
N LYS A 115 -24.35 11.40 -20.21
CA LYS A 115 -25.53 10.66 -19.70
C LYS A 115 -25.19 9.45 -18.82
N THR A 116 -24.02 9.46 -18.20
CA THR A 116 -23.60 8.42 -17.25
C THR A 116 -23.20 9.05 -15.91
N HIS A 117 -22.93 8.22 -14.92
CA HIS A 117 -22.43 8.62 -13.62
C HIS A 117 -21.02 8.09 -13.42
N TRP A 118 -20.19 8.83 -12.68
CA TRP A 118 -18.87 8.32 -12.25
C TRP A 118 -19.09 7.33 -11.13
N GLY A 119 -18.61 6.11 -11.29
CA GLY A 119 -18.67 5.06 -10.28
C GLY A 119 -17.24 4.61 -9.90
N CYS A 120 -16.95 4.61 -8.61
CA CYS A 120 -15.73 4.06 -8.03
C CYS A 120 -16.02 2.70 -7.41
N PHE A 121 -15.30 1.67 -7.80
CA PHE A 121 -15.48 0.29 -7.34
C PHE A 121 -14.19 -0.19 -6.68
N ASP A 122 -14.19 -0.25 -5.33
CA ASP A 122 -13.00 -0.59 -4.53
C ASP A 122 -13.16 -1.95 -3.85
N TYR A 123 -12.12 -2.77 -3.90
CA TYR A 123 -12.10 -4.03 -3.16
C TYR A 123 -12.03 -3.77 -1.66
N SER A 124 -13.12 -4.05 -0.95
CA SER A 124 -13.17 -3.92 0.49
C SER A 124 -12.18 -4.87 1.17
N GLN A 125 -11.16 -4.29 1.82
CA GLN A 125 -10.15 -5.06 2.56
C GLN A 125 -9.45 -6.15 1.71
N GLN A 126 -9.09 -5.87 0.46
CA GLN A 126 -8.51 -6.86 -0.46
C GLN A 126 -7.32 -7.60 0.14
N GLU A 127 -6.30 -6.90 0.62
CA GLU A 127 -5.09 -7.51 1.18
C GLU A 127 -5.35 -8.32 2.46
N PRO A 128 -6.15 -7.86 3.44
CA PRO A 128 -6.60 -8.68 4.57
C PRO A 128 -7.31 -9.97 4.17
N ARG A 129 -8.21 -9.94 3.19
CA ARG A 129 -8.91 -11.14 2.71
C ARG A 129 -7.96 -12.15 2.08
N ILE A 130 -6.98 -11.69 1.31
CA ILE A 130 -5.92 -12.53 0.76
C ILE A 130 -5.05 -13.13 1.86
N LEU A 131 -4.69 -12.35 2.89
CA LEU A 131 -3.93 -12.84 4.05
C LEU A 131 -4.66 -13.97 4.75
N VAL A 132 -5.96 -13.79 5.03
CA VAL A 132 -6.82 -14.79 5.68
C VAL A 132 -6.95 -16.03 4.80
N HIS A 133 -7.14 -15.89 3.50
CA HIS A 133 -7.16 -17.00 2.54
C HIS A 133 -5.88 -17.85 2.64
N TYR A 134 -4.71 -17.23 2.56
CA TYR A 134 -3.45 -17.96 2.68
C TYR A 134 -3.23 -18.59 4.06
N ALA A 135 -3.63 -17.91 5.13
CA ALA A 135 -3.56 -18.46 6.47
C ALA A 135 -4.46 -19.70 6.62
N HIS A 136 -5.65 -19.66 6.02
CA HIS A 136 -6.61 -20.76 6.02
C HIS A 136 -6.11 -21.99 5.24
N ILE A 137 -5.64 -21.82 4.01
CA ILE A 137 -5.13 -22.94 3.19
C ILE A 137 -3.85 -23.56 3.75
N LEU A 138 -3.09 -22.81 4.56
CA LEU A 138 -1.95 -23.33 5.32
C LEU A 138 -2.36 -24.00 6.64
N GLY A 139 -3.64 -24.01 6.99
CA GLY A 139 -4.16 -24.62 8.22
C GLY A 139 -3.69 -23.94 9.50
N LEU A 140 -3.40 -22.63 9.46
CA LEU A 140 -2.86 -21.91 10.60
C LEU A 140 -3.92 -21.68 11.69
N GLU A 141 -3.48 -21.81 12.94
CA GLU A 141 -4.35 -21.67 14.13
C GLU A 141 -5.01 -20.28 14.15
N GLY A 142 -6.33 -20.23 14.41
CA GLY A 142 -7.15 -19.02 14.45
C GLY A 142 -7.64 -18.52 13.08
N ALA A 143 -7.06 -18.97 11.96
CA ALA A 143 -7.49 -18.52 10.63
C ALA A 143 -8.94 -18.90 10.30
N ARG A 144 -9.39 -20.09 10.72
CA ARG A 144 -10.76 -20.57 10.47
C ARG A 144 -11.82 -19.68 11.10
N THR A 145 -11.61 -19.22 12.32
CA THR A 145 -12.54 -18.31 13.01
C THR A 145 -12.77 -17.04 12.21
N ILE A 146 -11.70 -16.48 11.62
CA ILE A 146 -11.79 -15.29 10.77
C ILE A 146 -12.53 -15.59 9.47
N VAL A 147 -12.25 -16.75 8.84
CA VAL A 147 -12.97 -17.18 7.63
C VAL A 147 -14.47 -17.33 7.91
N ASP A 148 -14.84 -17.98 9.01
CA ASP A 148 -16.23 -18.17 9.39
C ASP A 148 -16.96 -16.83 9.63
N ALA A 149 -16.27 -15.85 10.21
CA ALA A 149 -16.82 -14.50 10.40
C ALA A 149 -17.01 -13.75 9.08
N TYR A 150 -16.03 -13.79 8.17
CA TYR A 150 -16.20 -13.22 6.83
C TYR A 150 -17.38 -13.84 6.05
N ASN A 151 -17.54 -15.16 6.16
CA ASN A 151 -18.64 -15.88 5.50
C ASN A 151 -20.02 -15.56 6.09
N LYS A 152 -20.09 -15.06 7.33
CA LYS A 152 -21.33 -14.54 7.95
C LYS A 152 -21.64 -13.09 7.56
N GLY A 153 -20.74 -12.42 6.87
CA GLY A 153 -20.92 -11.03 6.43
C GLY A 153 -20.59 -9.96 7.47
N GLU A 154 -20.06 -10.35 8.64
CA GLU A 154 -19.90 -9.46 9.82
C GLU A 154 -18.44 -9.00 10.05
N ALA A 155 -17.50 -9.27 9.13
CA ALA A 155 -16.08 -9.14 9.44
C ALA A 155 -15.42 -7.85 8.92
N ASP A 156 -15.01 -7.00 9.84
CA ASP A 156 -13.85 -6.11 9.66
C ASP A 156 -12.61 -6.78 10.26
N PHE A 157 -11.65 -7.16 9.40
CA PHE A 157 -10.42 -7.84 9.83
C PHE A 157 -9.67 -7.09 10.94
N HIS A 158 -9.61 -5.77 10.84
CA HIS A 158 -8.90 -4.96 11.82
C HIS A 158 -9.64 -4.87 13.14
N GLU A 159 -10.99 -4.85 13.11
CA GLU A 159 -11.83 -4.90 14.31
C GLU A 159 -11.71 -6.24 15.00
N MET A 160 -11.83 -7.33 14.25
CA MET A 160 -11.70 -8.69 14.81
C MET A 160 -10.34 -8.91 15.46
N ILE A 161 -9.25 -8.46 14.83
CA ILE A 161 -7.92 -8.54 15.42
C ILE A 161 -7.79 -7.64 16.65
N ALA A 162 -8.42 -6.47 16.62
CA ALA A 162 -8.46 -5.56 17.76
C ALA A 162 -9.15 -6.22 18.99
N GLU A 163 -10.30 -6.82 18.77
CA GLU A 163 -11.04 -7.56 19.80
C GLU A 163 -10.23 -8.76 20.34
N MET A 164 -9.66 -9.56 19.45
CA MET A 164 -8.84 -10.73 19.84
C MET A 164 -7.62 -10.33 20.67
N ALA A 165 -6.99 -9.22 20.33
CA ALA A 165 -5.77 -8.74 20.99
C ALA A 165 -6.04 -7.79 22.17
N GLY A 166 -7.29 -7.35 22.38
CA GLY A 166 -7.65 -6.37 23.42
C GLY A 166 -7.03 -4.99 23.17
N ILE A 167 -6.97 -4.54 21.93
CA ILE A 167 -6.36 -3.28 21.50
C ILE A 167 -7.35 -2.44 20.67
N GLU A 168 -7.02 -1.16 20.44
CA GLU A 168 -7.85 -0.32 19.57
C GLU A 168 -7.73 -0.75 18.08
N ARG A 169 -8.83 -0.64 17.32
CA ARG A 169 -8.89 -0.92 15.88
C ARG A 169 -7.80 -0.19 15.08
N LYS A 170 -7.50 1.06 15.42
CA LYS A 170 -6.44 1.85 14.79
C LYS A 170 -5.06 1.22 15.01
N GLN A 171 -4.78 0.74 16.21
CA GLN A 171 -3.54 0.04 16.55
C GLN A 171 -3.46 -1.29 15.81
N ALA A 172 -4.52 -2.11 15.83
CA ALA A 172 -4.60 -3.35 15.08
C ALA A 172 -4.34 -3.14 13.59
N LYS A 173 -4.95 -2.12 12.97
CA LYS A 173 -4.71 -1.75 11.58
C LYS A 173 -3.24 -1.44 11.30
N THR A 174 -2.60 -0.64 12.17
CA THR A 174 -1.19 -0.26 12.03
C THR A 174 -0.27 -1.48 12.17
N ILE A 175 -0.54 -2.37 13.12
CA ILE A 175 0.23 -3.60 13.33
C ILE A 175 0.05 -4.57 12.15
N ASN A 176 -1.18 -4.80 11.72
CA ASN A 176 -1.50 -5.67 10.57
C ASN A 176 -0.75 -5.22 9.30
N LEU A 177 -0.88 -3.94 8.95
CA LEU A 177 -0.16 -3.37 7.82
C LEU A 177 1.36 -3.41 8.04
N GLY A 178 1.81 -3.12 9.25
CA GLY A 178 3.23 -3.19 9.62
C GLY A 178 3.83 -4.56 9.35
N ILE A 179 3.16 -5.63 9.79
CA ILE A 179 3.60 -7.02 9.60
C ILE A 179 3.54 -7.39 8.10
N MET A 180 2.44 -7.09 7.42
CA MET A 180 2.28 -7.38 5.99
C MET A 180 3.34 -6.68 5.13
N TYR A 181 3.76 -5.46 5.51
CA TYR A 181 4.75 -4.69 4.77
C TYR A 181 6.20 -4.87 5.26
N GLY A 182 6.42 -5.76 6.24
CA GLY A 182 7.75 -6.00 6.80
C GLY A 182 8.32 -4.79 7.53
N MET A 183 7.44 -4.02 8.18
CA MET A 183 7.83 -2.86 8.98
C MET A 183 8.66 -3.30 10.19
N GLY A 184 9.80 -2.66 10.38
CA GLY A 184 10.63 -2.91 11.56
C GLY A 184 10.01 -2.32 12.82
N LYS A 185 10.33 -2.90 13.99
CA LYS A 185 9.83 -2.53 15.31
C LYS A 185 9.89 -1.02 15.57
N ASN A 186 11.05 -0.39 15.33
CA ASN A 186 11.23 1.05 15.57
C ASN A 186 10.25 1.92 14.76
N LYS A 187 9.96 1.53 13.52
CA LYS A 187 8.99 2.25 12.70
C LYS A 187 7.57 2.04 13.21
N LEU A 188 7.23 0.82 13.62
CA LEU A 188 5.92 0.51 14.19
C LEU A 188 5.67 1.31 15.48
N MET A 189 6.66 1.41 16.36
CA MET A 189 6.62 2.25 17.56
C MET A 189 6.33 3.71 17.24
N SER A 190 7.07 4.26 16.27
CA SER A 190 6.88 5.66 15.82
C SER A 190 5.48 5.90 15.25
N GLU A 191 4.92 4.95 14.50
CA GLU A 191 3.58 5.05 13.92
C GLU A 191 2.47 4.96 14.99
N LEU A 192 2.71 4.21 16.07
CA LEU A 192 1.78 4.07 17.18
C LEU A 192 1.93 5.17 18.24
N GLY A 193 3.03 5.92 18.22
CA GLY A 193 3.35 6.94 19.22
C GLY A 193 3.65 6.35 20.61
N LEU A 194 4.17 5.12 20.67
CA LEU A 194 4.42 4.37 21.90
C LEU A 194 5.91 4.37 22.29
N MET A 195 6.17 4.22 23.59
CA MET A 195 7.50 3.91 24.08
C MET A 195 7.88 2.46 23.78
N ILE A 196 9.17 2.14 23.91
CA ILE A 196 9.71 0.84 23.49
C ILE A 196 9.07 -0.34 24.21
N ASP A 197 8.90 -0.21 25.53
CA ASP A 197 8.35 -1.28 26.38
C ASP A 197 6.85 -1.49 26.12
N GLU A 198 6.09 -0.40 25.94
CA GLU A 198 4.67 -0.44 25.59
C GLU A 198 4.43 -1.10 24.22
N ALA A 199 5.27 -0.77 23.25
CA ALA A 199 5.18 -1.36 21.92
C ALA A 199 5.55 -2.84 21.92
N GLU A 200 6.52 -3.27 22.74
CA GLU A 200 6.87 -4.69 22.89
C GLU A 200 5.73 -5.50 23.52
N GLU A 201 5.13 -4.98 24.57
CA GLU A 201 4.00 -5.62 25.23
C GLU A 201 2.79 -5.72 24.28
N LEU A 202 2.47 -4.64 23.58
CA LEU A 202 1.41 -4.59 22.59
C LEU A 202 1.62 -5.62 21.46
N ILE A 203 2.82 -5.69 20.88
CA ILE A 203 3.16 -6.65 19.82
C ILE A 203 3.12 -8.08 20.36
N LYS A 204 3.60 -8.31 21.57
CA LYS A 204 3.54 -9.63 22.22
C LYS A 204 2.09 -10.07 22.41
N ASN A 205 1.23 -9.21 22.96
CA ASN A 205 -0.19 -9.45 23.16
C ASN A 205 -0.88 -9.72 21.80
N TYR A 206 -0.63 -8.91 20.80
CA TYR A 206 -1.13 -9.12 19.45
C TYR A 206 -0.79 -10.50 18.90
N HIS A 207 0.50 -10.92 18.97
CA HIS A 207 0.92 -12.23 18.46
C HIS A 207 0.40 -13.42 19.29
N SER A 208 0.12 -13.22 20.56
CA SER A 208 -0.47 -14.26 21.40
C SER A 208 -1.94 -14.50 21.03
N ASN A 209 -2.67 -13.46 20.65
CA ASN A 209 -4.10 -13.53 20.35
C ASN A 209 -4.42 -13.70 18.84
N ALA A 210 -3.50 -13.29 17.96
CA ALA A 210 -3.60 -13.49 16.51
C ALA A 210 -2.35 -14.19 15.94
N PRO A 211 -2.04 -15.42 16.36
CA PRO A 211 -0.77 -16.09 16.04
C PRO A 211 -0.60 -16.34 14.54
N PHE A 212 -1.68 -16.56 13.78
CA PHE A 212 -1.62 -16.85 12.35
C PHE A 212 -0.95 -15.73 11.54
N VAL A 213 -1.06 -14.46 11.96
CA VAL A 213 -0.44 -13.33 11.25
C VAL A 213 1.08 -13.41 11.29
N LYS A 214 1.65 -13.81 12.43
CA LYS A 214 3.08 -14.07 12.58
C LYS A 214 3.49 -15.35 11.84
N MET A 215 2.71 -16.42 12.04
CA MET A 215 2.99 -17.74 11.47
C MET A 215 3.03 -17.69 9.93
N ILE A 216 2.11 -16.97 9.27
CA ILE A 216 2.14 -16.82 7.82
C ILE A 216 3.38 -16.04 7.36
N SER A 217 3.77 -14.98 8.08
CA SER A 217 4.97 -14.21 7.76
C SER A 217 6.23 -15.08 7.82
N GLU A 218 6.35 -15.89 8.86
CA GLU A 218 7.47 -16.81 9.04
C GLU A 218 7.47 -17.92 7.98
N ALA A 219 6.32 -18.53 7.70
CA ALA A 219 6.17 -19.59 6.71
C ALA A 219 6.56 -19.11 5.30
N VAL A 220 6.07 -17.94 4.89
CA VAL A 220 6.36 -17.36 3.57
C VAL A 220 7.83 -16.92 3.48
N SER A 221 8.39 -16.32 4.54
CA SER A 221 9.80 -15.95 4.59
C SER A 221 10.71 -17.16 4.49
N ARG A 222 10.41 -18.24 5.24
CA ARG A 222 11.14 -19.51 5.16
C ARG A 222 11.06 -20.12 3.75
N ARG A 223 9.88 -20.12 3.13
CA ARG A 223 9.72 -20.58 1.74
C ARG A 223 10.60 -19.79 0.77
N ALA A 224 10.69 -18.47 0.95
CA ALA A 224 11.56 -17.62 0.15
C ALA A 224 13.04 -17.89 0.40
N GLU A 225 13.44 -18.19 1.64
CA GLU A 225 14.82 -18.57 1.99
C GLU A 225 15.22 -19.92 1.36
N ASP A 226 14.38 -20.92 1.48
CA ASP A 226 14.67 -22.29 1.04
C ASP A 226 14.65 -22.39 -0.50
N SER A 227 13.57 -21.98 -1.12
CA SER A 227 13.35 -22.16 -2.56
C SER A 227 13.82 -20.98 -3.42
N GLY A 228 14.11 -19.81 -2.83
CA GLY A 228 14.42 -18.58 -3.56
C GLY A 228 13.24 -17.97 -4.29
N ARG A 229 12.02 -18.47 -4.06
CA ARG A 229 10.83 -17.99 -4.77
C ARG A 229 9.54 -18.20 -3.98
N ILE A 230 8.58 -17.33 -4.24
CA ILE A 230 7.18 -17.48 -3.83
C ILE A 230 6.28 -17.34 -5.07
N ARG A 231 5.04 -17.79 -4.97
CA ARG A 231 4.06 -17.75 -6.06
C ARG A 231 2.78 -17.06 -5.58
N THR A 232 2.33 -16.06 -6.31
CA THR A 232 1.08 -15.34 -6.07
C THR A 232 -0.14 -16.18 -6.46
N ILE A 233 -1.34 -15.71 -6.13
CA ILE A 233 -2.60 -16.40 -6.42
C ILE A 233 -2.83 -16.61 -7.92
N GLY A 234 -2.42 -15.64 -8.75
CA GLY A 234 -2.43 -15.74 -10.21
C GLY A 234 -1.30 -16.60 -10.80
N GLY A 235 -0.47 -17.24 -9.96
CA GLY A 235 0.62 -18.11 -10.38
C GLY A 235 1.92 -17.39 -10.73
N ARG A 236 1.98 -16.07 -10.64
CA ARG A 236 3.18 -15.27 -10.91
C ARG A 236 4.27 -15.55 -9.88
N VAL A 237 5.50 -15.74 -10.33
CA VAL A 237 6.66 -16.05 -9.49
C VAL A 237 7.40 -14.79 -9.10
N CYS A 238 7.67 -14.64 -7.80
CA CYS A 238 8.55 -13.60 -7.26
C CYS A 238 9.86 -14.24 -6.80
N HIS A 239 10.98 -13.75 -7.30
CA HIS A 239 12.32 -14.29 -7.03
C HIS A 239 13.04 -13.54 -5.91
N PHE A 240 13.97 -14.28 -5.25
CA PHE A 240 14.89 -13.81 -4.21
C PHE A 240 16.30 -14.28 -4.55
N ASP A 241 16.89 -13.71 -5.59
CA ASP A 241 18.14 -14.19 -6.19
C ASP A 241 19.39 -13.45 -5.66
N LEU A 242 19.18 -12.42 -4.83
CA LEU A 242 20.28 -11.70 -4.20
C LEU A 242 20.63 -12.32 -2.83
N TRP A 243 21.90 -12.22 -2.46
CA TRP A 243 22.47 -12.79 -1.25
C TRP A 243 23.25 -11.76 -0.45
N GLN A 244 23.34 -11.95 0.85
CA GLN A 244 24.06 -11.11 1.79
C GLN A 244 24.65 -11.96 2.93
N PRO A 245 25.66 -11.47 3.67
CA PRO A 245 26.20 -12.18 4.82
C PRO A 245 25.15 -12.36 5.92
N ARG A 246 25.31 -13.42 6.73
CA ARG A 246 24.45 -13.66 7.91
C ARG A 246 24.77 -12.73 9.06
N SER A 247 25.97 -12.11 9.07
CA SER A 247 26.38 -11.15 10.09
C SER A 247 25.47 -9.92 10.14
N TYR A 248 25.33 -9.35 11.33
CA TYR A 248 24.60 -8.11 11.51
C TYR A 248 25.35 -6.94 10.84
N GLY A 249 24.61 -6.09 10.15
CA GLY A 249 25.14 -4.91 9.46
C GLY A 249 24.32 -4.49 8.25
N ILE A 250 24.68 -3.35 7.66
CA ILE A 250 24.10 -2.89 6.39
C ILE A 250 25.00 -3.42 5.27
N HIS A 251 24.50 -4.36 4.50
CA HIS A 251 25.21 -4.97 3.39
C HIS A 251 24.49 -4.69 2.08
N LYS A 252 25.27 -4.49 1.01
CA LYS A 252 24.74 -4.45 -0.35
C LYS A 252 24.51 -5.88 -0.82
N PRO A 253 23.27 -6.28 -1.12
CA PRO A 253 23.01 -7.62 -1.63
C PRO A 253 23.62 -7.83 -3.02
N LEU A 254 24.19 -9.02 -3.25
CA LEU A 254 24.90 -9.40 -4.46
C LEU A 254 24.30 -10.65 -5.08
N PRO A 255 24.54 -10.93 -6.38
CA PRO A 255 24.32 -12.25 -6.97
C PRO A 255 25.07 -13.33 -6.19
N HIS A 256 24.57 -14.57 -6.17
CA HIS A 256 25.10 -15.66 -5.34
C HIS A 256 26.63 -15.86 -5.46
N ALA A 257 27.16 -15.92 -6.70
CA ALA A 257 28.58 -16.15 -6.93
C ALA A 257 29.46 -15.01 -6.38
N ASP A 258 28.98 -13.77 -6.51
CA ASP A 258 29.72 -12.60 -6.02
C ASP A 258 29.66 -12.51 -4.50
N ALA A 259 28.47 -12.78 -3.91
CA ALA A 259 28.30 -12.83 -2.46
C ALA A 259 29.17 -13.91 -1.82
N LEU A 260 29.27 -15.09 -2.46
CA LEU A 260 30.11 -16.19 -1.99
C LEU A 260 31.60 -15.83 -2.05
N ARG A 261 32.03 -15.13 -3.11
CA ARG A 261 33.41 -14.67 -3.28
C ARG A 261 33.79 -13.61 -2.24
N GLU A 262 32.87 -12.66 -1.97
CA GLU A 262 33.13 -11.53 -1.08
C GLU A 262 33.01 -11.90 0.41
N HIS A 263 32.04 -12.75 0.75
CA HIS A 263 31.66 -13.03 2.15
C HIS A 263 31.84 -14.49 2.58
N GLY A 264 32.30 -15.37 1.67
CA GLY A 264 32.44 -16.80 1.96
C GLY A 264 31.09 -17.52 2.12
N PRO A 265 31.08 -18.77 2.67
CA PRO A 265 29.89 -19.59 2.74
C PRO A 265 28.83 -19.12 3.76
N GLY A 266 29.15 -18.16 4.62
CA GLY A 266 28.27 -17.60 5.64
C GLY A 266 27.21 -16.63 5.12
N ILE A 267 26.62 -16.91 3.94
CA ILE A 267 25.63 -16.06 3.29
C ILE A 267 24.21 -16.60 3.42
N LYS A 268 23.20 -15.72 3.23
CA LYS A 268 21.77 -16.02 3.15
C LYS A 268 21.11 -15.21 2.05
N ARG A 269 19.94 -15.64 1.60
CA ARG A 269 19.15 -14.85 0.65
C ARG A 269 18.74 -13.51 1.24
N ALA A 270 18.86 -12.46 0.48
CA ALA A 270 18.50 -11.10 0.86
C ALA A 270 16.99 -10.85 0.69
N PHE A 271 16.47 -9.91 1.46
CA PHE A 271 15.09 -9.41 1.35
C PHE A 271 13.98 -10.44 1.60
N THR A 272 14.26 -11.62 2.13
CA THR A 272 13.24 -12.66 2.40
C THR A 272 12.17 -12.19 3.39
N TYR A 273 12.48 -11.25 4.27
CA TYR A 273 11.49 -10.59 5.15
C TYR A 273 10.40 -9.81 4.39
N LYS A 274 10.62 -9.50 3.09
CA LYS A 274 9.61 -8.87 2.21
C LYS A 274 8.73 -9.89 1.51
N ALA A 275 8.89 -11.18 1.78
CA ALA A 275 8.21 -12.23 1.04
C ALA A 275 6.69 -12.17 1.23
N LEU A 276 6.21 -11.95 2.48
CA LEU A 276 4.78 -11.78 2.73
C LEU A 276 4.20 -10.59 1.97
N ASN A 277 4.88 -9.44 2.01
CA ASN A 277 4.45 -8.26 1.25
C ASN A 277 4.34 -8.56 -0.27
N LYS A 278 5.36 -9.20 -0.85
CA LYS A 278 5.33 -9.59 -2.27
C LYS A 278 4.21 -10.58 -2.59
N LEU A 279 3.91 -11.51 -1.66
CA LEU A 279 2.81 -12.45 -1.82
C LEU A 279 1.46 -11.74 -1.81
N ILE A 280 1.19 -10.95 -0.78
CA ILE A 280 -0.12 -10.32 -0.58
C ILE A 280 -0.38 -9.23 -1.63
N GLN A 281 0.52 -8.25 -1.77
CA GLN A 281 0.35 -7.20 -2.79
C GLN A 281 0.37 -7.74 -4.21
N GLY A 282 1.20 -8.78 -4.45
CA GLY A 282 1.26 -9.43 -5.73
C GLY A 282 -0.04 -10.14 -6.07
N SER A 283 -0.63 -10.85 -5.12
CA SER A 283 -1.92 -11.52 -5.30
C SER A 283 -3.05 -10.50 -5.46
N ALA A 284 -3.04 -9.39 -4.73
CA ALA A 284 -3.98 -8.29 -4.90
C ALA A 284 -3.91 -7.71 -6.32
N ALA A 285 -2.71 -7.47 -6.83
CA ALA A 285 -2.51 -7.00 -8.20
C ALA A 285 -3.01 -8.02 -9.24
N ASP A 286 -2.81 -9.32 -9.00
CA ASP A 286 -3.30 -10.38 -9.88
C ASP A 286 -4.83 -10.42 -9.90
N MET A 287 -5.50 -10.25 -8.76
CA MET A 287 -6.96 -10.19 -8.65
C MET A 287 -7.53 -9.00 -9.43
N THR A 288 -7.02 -7.79 -9.19
CA THR A 288 -7.47 -6.58 -9.91
C THR A 288 -7.27 -6.71 -11.42
N LYS A 289 -6.12 -7.24 -11.86
CA LYS A 289 -5.84 -7.48 -13.27
C LYS A 289 -6.78 -8.54 -13.89
N LYS A 290 -7.08 -9.60 -13.14
CA LYS A 290 -8.03 -10.62 -13.57
C LYS A 290 -9.44 -10.05 -13.72
N ALA A 291 -9.89 -9.24 -12.76
CA ALA A 291 -11.16 -8.53 -12.84
C ALA A 291 -11.22 -7.63 -14.08
N MET A 292 -10.17 -6.84 -14.35
CA MET A 292 -10.08 -6.02 -15.57
C MET A 292 -10.18 -6.84 -16.86
N VAL A 293 -9.55 -8.03 -16.90
CA VAL A 293 -9.63 -8.93 -18.06
C VAL A 293 -11.07 -9.46 -18.25
N ASP A 294 -11.74 -9.82 -17.14
CA ASP A 294 -13.10 -10.36 -17.23
C ASP A 294 -14.10 -9.26 -17.59
N LEU A 295 -13.97 -8.06 -17.04
CA LEU A 295 -14.73 -6.88 -17.42
C LEU A 295 -14.53 -6.54 -18.92
N TYR A 296 -13.28 -6.59 -19.41
CA TYR A 296 -12.97 -6.34 -20.82
C TYR A 296 -13.68 -7.33 -21.75
N LYS A 297 -13.80 -8.61 -21.40
CA LYS A 297 -14.53 -9.61 -22.18
C LYS A 297 -16.04 -9.28 -22.31
N GLU A 298 -16.57 -8.57 -21.33
CA GLU A 298 -17.94 -8.05 -21.31
C GLU A 298 -18.09 -6.65 -21.95
N GLY A 299 -17.00 -6.14 -22.56
CA GLY A 299 -16.98 -4.81 -23.17
C GLY A 299 -16.94 -3.65 -22.16
N ILE A 300 -16.60 -3.93 -20.90
CA ILE A 300 -16.55 -2.95 -19.82
C ILE A 300 -15.09 -2.57 -19.58
N ILE A 301 -14.75 -1.29 -19.80
CA ILE A 301 -13.38 -0.81 -19.71
C ILE A 301 -13.30 0.29 -18.65
N PRO A 302 -12.45 0.14 -17.60
CA PRO A 302 -12.27 1.19 -16.60
C PRO A 302 -11.55 2.41 -17.21
N HIS A 303 -11.91 3.60 -16.74
CA HIS A 303 -11.21 4.84 -17.08
C HIS A 303 -9.91 4.98 -16.31
N ILE A 304 -9.94 4.64 -15.03
CA ILE A 304 -8.78 4.73 -14.12
C ILE A 304 -8.72 3.46 -13.27
N GLN A 305 -7.51 3.03 -12.96
CA GLN A 305 -7.24 1.99 -11.95
C GLN A 305 -6.34 2.59 -10.88
N ILE A 306 -6.79 2.58 -9.62
CA ILE A 306 -6.05 3.12 -8.47
C ILE A 306 -5.90 2.01 -7.43
N HIS A 307 -4.76 1.31 -7.43
CA HIS A 307 -4.46 0.18 -6.52
C HIS A 307 -5.45 -0.99 -6.66
N ASP A 308 -6.48 -1.01 -5.86
CA ASP A 308 -7.60 -1.97 -5.79
C ASP A 308 -8.94 -1.38 -6.27
N GLU A 309 -8.97 -0.09 -6.65
CA GLU A 309 -10.11 0.64 -7.17
C GLU A 309 -10.11 0.65 -8.71
N LEU A 310 -11.28 0.50 -9.31
CA LEU A 310 -11.54 0.69 -10.73
C LEU A 310 -12.67 1.70 -10.91
N ASP A 311 -12.43 2.73 -11.72
CA ASP A 311 -13.40 3.80 -11.96
C ASP A 311 -14.00 3.69 -13.36
N PHE A 312 -15.32 3.88 -13.47
CA PHE A 312 -16.08 3.72 -14.71
C PHE A 312 -17.08 4.85 -14.92
N SER A 313 -17.50 5.01 -16.17
CA SER A 313 -18.77 5.64 -16.50
C SER A 313 -19.89 4.59 -16.48
N VAL A 314 -20.88 4.79 -15.62
CA VAL A 314 -21.96 3.84 -15.34
C VAL A 314 -23.30 4.41 -15.82
N GLU A 315 -23.95 3.69 -16.73
CA GLU A 315 -25.20 4.13 -17.34
C GLU A 315 -26.43 3.83 -16.47
N SER A 316 -26.36 2.76 -15.65
CA SER A 316 -27.51 2.31 -14.85
C SER A 316 -27.08 1.51 -13.62
N PRO A 317 -27.98 1.34 -12.62
CA PRO A 317 -27.72 0.48 -11.46
C PRO A 317 -27.39 -0.98 -11.86
N GLU A 318 -28.05 -1.53 -12.86
CA GLU A 318 -27.81 -2.90 -13.34
C GLU A 318 -26.38 -3.06 -13.89
N LYS A 319 -25.85 -2.01 -14.52
CA LYS A 319 -24.46 -1.98 -14.96
C LYS A 319 -23.51 -1.99 -13.79
N ALA A 320 -23.79 -1.22 -12.72
CA ALA A 320 -23.01 -1.22 -11.50
C ALA A 320 -23.02 -2.61 -10.83
N GLU A 321 -24.20 -3.23 -10.70
CA GLU A 321 -24.33 -4.58 -10.15
C GLU A 321 -23.53 -5.62 -10.95
N LYS A 322 -23.56 -5.53 -12.28
CA LYS A 322 -22.76 -6.40 -13.16
C LYS A 322 -21.26 -6.22 -12.95
N ILE A 323 -20.78 -4.97 -12.79
CA ILE A 323 -19.38 -4.69 -12.50
C ILE A 323 -18.98 -5.32 -11.15
N ILE A 324 -19.79 -5.12 -10.12
CA ILE A 324 -19.58 -5.69 -8.78
C ILE A 324 -19.48 -7.21 -8.87
N GLU A 325 -20.45 -7.86 -9.50
CA GLU A 325 -20.50 -9.32 -9.66
C GLU A 325 -19.23 -9.87 -10.33
N ILE A 326 -18.78 -9.23 -11.42
CA ILE A 326 -17.56 -9.66 -12.13
C ILE A 326 -16.32 -9.47 -11.25
N MET A 327 -16.20 -8.35 -10.56
CA MET A 327 -15.06 -8.08 -9.70
C MET A 327 -15.00 -9.04 -8.49
N GLU A 328 -16.13 -9.29 -7.83
CA GLU A 328 -16.22 -10.19 -6.68
C GLU A 328 -15.89 -11.64 -7.06
N ASN A 329 -16.26 -12.06 -8.28
CA ASN A 329 -16.05 -13.43 -8.77
C ASN A 329 -14.75 -13.62 -9.60
N ALA A 330 -13.93 -12.59 -9.77
CA ALA A 330 -12.72 -12.66 -10.58
C ALA A 330 -11.72 -13.71 -10.08
N VAL A 331 -11.56 -13.85 -8.77
CA VAL A 331 -10.71 -14.85 -8.12
C VAL A 331 -11.41 -15.39 -6.88
N GLU A 332 -11.52 -16.70 -6.81
CA GLU A 332 -12.09 -17.38 -5.65
C GLU A 332 -11.13 -17.39 -4.45
N LEU A 333 -11.59 -16.90 -3.31
CA LEU A 333 -10.90 -16.98 -2.02
C LEU A 333 -11.68 -17.85 -1.04
N SER A 334 -11.04 -18.23 0.08
CA SER A 334 -11.73 -18.89 1.21
C SER A 334 -12.71 -17.98 1.95
N VAL A 335 -12.67 -16.70 1.65
CA VAL A 335 -13.58 -15.66 2.15
C VAL A 335 -14.21 -14.93 0.97
N PRO A 336 -15.46 -14.45 1.07
CA PRO A 336 -16.09 -13.72 -0.04
C PRO A 336 -15.31 -12.43 -0.34
N ASN A 337 -15.14 -12.11 -1.61
CA ASN A 337 -14.75 -10.76 -2.00
C ASN A 337 -15.94 -9.82 -1.82
N LYS A 338 -15.66 -8.55 -1.59
CA LYS A 338 -16.67 -7.51 -1.48
C LYS A 338 -16.18 -6.26 -2.18
N ILE A 339 -17.06 -5.64 -2.95
CA ILE A 339 -16.82 -4.36 -3.60
C ILE A 339 -17.62 -3.28 -2.88
N ASP A 340 -16.93 -2.23 -2.45
CA ASP A 340 -17.55 -1.00 -2.01
C ASP A 340 -17.74 -0.10 -3.26
N TYR A 341 -18.96 0.44 -3.45
CA TYR A 341 -19.34 1.24 -4.62
C TYR A 341 -19.84 2.61 -4.20
N GLU A 342 -19.25 3.67 -4.78
CA GLU A 342 -19.64 5.07 -4.60
C GLU A 342 -19.92 5.75 -5.94
#